data_8aaf1a0e8806b6f931107f1ea5f8146d
#
_entry.id   8aaf1a0e8806b6f931107f1ea5f8146d
#
_cell.length_a   1.000
_cell.length_b   1.000
_cell.length_c   1.000
_cell.angle_alpha   90.00
_cell.angle_beta   90.00
_cell.angle_gamma   90.00
#
_symmetry.space_group_name_H-M   'P 1'
#
loop_
_entity.id
_entity.type
_entity.pdbx_description
1 polymer ?
#
loop_
_entity_poly.entity_id
_entity_poly.type
_entity_poly.pdbx_seq_one_letter_code
_entity_poly.pdbx_strand_id
1 'polypeptide(L)'
;MTQSSQEPKKPHQHVKAGEINLSLIPQDWALTPLRDKKPYKPGWTQSPFTVEEIRGELEEGRATGVGLLSGQWSNEGGLVWVDIDGPSAIPALEELAGGPLDAIFPETLTISSGKEGRQRMLYSVPNHKIALMPNKATIKIGVPSFEILFRSRQGALMGSHPETEGYFTTRHGGFEFAKAPPEMPQWLYDAIEKAYPTTKYRKPVTSGLVTQHINISYEEGSTYQQEETVNEARIYLEHLSTERAIDYEEWLAVGMC
;
A
#
# COMPACT_ATOMS: atom_id res chain seq x y z
N MET A 1 39.63 7.70 16.39
CA MET A 1 38.92 8.52 15.39
C MET A 1 38.53 7.57 14.24
N THR A 2 37.36 7.00 14.29
CA THR A 2 36.83 6.11 13.24
C THR A 2 36.18 6.98 12.16
N GLN A 3 36.80 7.07 10.98
CA GLN A 3 36.18 7.67 9.80
C GLN A 3 35.00 6.79 9.40
N SER A 4 33.79 7.32 9.55
CA SER A 4 32.59 6.76 8.95
C SER A 4 32.74 6.86 7.43
N SER A 5 32.97 5.73 6.77
CA SER A 5 32.90 5.63 5.31
C SER A 5 31.45 5.80 4.89
N GLN A 6 31.08 7.03 4.47
CA GLN A 6 29.81 7.25 3.78
C GLN A 6 29.84 6.46 2.46
N GLU A 7 28.95 5.49 2.30
CA GLU A 7 28.73 4.87 0.99
C GLU A 7 28.40 5.95 -0.04
N PRO A 8 28.94 5.86 -1.27
CA PRO A 8 28.63 6.82 -2.32
C PRO A 8 27.12 6.81 -2.58
N LYS A 9 26.48 7.98 -2.48
CA LYS A 9 25.05 8.14 -2.82
C LYS A 9 24.83 7.64 -4.24
N LYS A 10 23.90 6.71 -4.40
CA LYS A 10 23.49 6.21 -5.73
C LYS A 10 22.95 7.40 -6.56
N PRO A 11 23.25 7.46 -7.87
CA PRO A 11 22.71 8.53 -8.71
C PRO A 11 21.17 8.46 -8.70
N HIS A 12 20.54 9.61 -8.49
CA HIS A 12 19.09 9.71 -8.50
C HIS A 12 18.52 9.34 -9.86
N GLN A 13 17.55 8.42 -9.88
CA GLN A 13 16.82 7.99 -11.08
C GLN A 13 15.48 8.72 -11.13
N HIS A 14 15.49 9.87 -11.78
CA HIS A 14 14.30 10.73 -11.90
C HIS A 14 13.48 10.45 -13.16
N VAL A 15 12.18 10.63 -13.04
CA VAL A 15 11.21 10.66 -14.14
C VAL A 15 10.65 12.07 -14.25
N LYS A 16 10.62 12.61 -15.47
CA LYS A 16 10.04 13.93 -15.78
C LYS A 16 8.52 13.85 -15.79
N ALA A 17 7.87 15.01 -15.69
CA ALA A 17 6.42 15.10 -15.74
C ALA A 17 5.86 14.45 -17.02
N GLY A 18 4.91 13.54 -16.83
CA GLY A 18 4.27 12.78 -17.91
C GLY A 18 5.10 11.68 -18.57
N GLU A 19 6.40 11.57 -18.25
CA GLU A 19 7.27 10.51 -18.78
C GLU A 19 6.89 9.15 -18.20
N ILE A 20 6.95 8.12 -19.07
CA ILE A 20 6.78 6.72 -18.65
C ILE A 20 8.05 5.94 -19.02
N ASN A 21 8.77 5.47 -18.01
CA ASN A 21 9.96 4.67 -18.15
C ASN A 21 9.84 3.36 -17.35
N LEU A 22 9.29 2.34 -17.98
CA LEU A 22 9.03 1.04 -17.34
C LEU A 22 10.31 0.30 -16.90
N SER A 23 11.48 0.65 -17.44
CA SER A 23 12.75 0.00 -17.05
C SER A 23 13.17 0.32 -15.60
N LEU A 24 12.61 1.36 -15.01
CA LEU A 24 12.85 1.76 -13.62
C LEU A 24 12.00 0.98 -12.62
N ILE A 25 10.96 0.28 -13.09
CA ILE A 25 10.01 -0.43 -12.22
C ILE A 25 10.52 -1.84 -11.92
N PRO A 26 10.61 -2.25 -10.65
CA PRO A 26 10.88 -3.64 -10.29
C PRO A 26 9.86 -4.62 -10.91
N GLN A 27 10.34 -5.78 -11.39
CA GLN A 27 9.52 -6.74 -12.12
C GLN A 27 8.48 -7.46 -11.23
N ASP A 28 8.73 -7.49 -9.93
CA ASP A 28 7.89 -8.11 -8.89
C ASP A 28 6.81 -7.16 -8.32
N TRP A 29 6.75 -5.93 -8.81
CA TRP A 29 5.74 -4.99 -8.34
C TRP A 29 4.34 -5.31 -8.89
N ALA A 30 3.34 -5.21 -8.01
CA ALA A 30 1.94 -5.33 -8.34
C ALA A 30 1.43 -4.02 -8.96
N LEU A 31 1.22 -3.99 -10.27
CA LEU A 31 0.90 -2.79 -11.02
C LEU A 31 -0.57 -2.75 -11.46
N THR A 32 -1.01 -1.56 -11.88
CA THR A 32 -2.30 -1.36 -12.56
C THR A 32 -2.16 -0.31 -13.66
N PRO A 33 -2.75 -0.53 -14.85
CA PRO A 33 -2.78 0.49 -15.89
C PRO A 33 -3.76 1.60 -15.51
N LEU A 34 -3.34 2.84 -15.73
CA LEU A 34 -4.13 4.03 -15.42
C LEU A 34 -4.59 4.75 -16.69
N ARG A 35 -5.80 5.29 -16.64
CA ARG A 35 -6.29 6.32 -17.56
C ARG A 35 -6.71 7.52 -16.72
N ASP A 36 -6.09 8.67 -17.00
CA ASP A 36 -6.33 9.89 -16.23
C ASP A 36 -6.30 9.65 -14.71
N LYS A 37 -5.22 9.08 -14.21
CA LYS A 37 -4.95 8.71 -12.81
C LYS A 37 -5.82 7.59 -12.21
N LYS A 38 -6.78 7.03 -12.95
CA LYS A 38 -7.71 6.02 -12.44
C LYS A 38 -7.43 4.66 -13.05
N PRO A 39 -7.41 3.57 -12.26
CA PRO A 39 -7.49 2.23 -12.80
C PRO A 39 -8.79 2.07 -13.60
N TYR A 40 -8.72 1.45 -14.76
CA TYR A 40 -9.89 1.24 -15.62
C TYR A 40 -10.20 -0.23 -15.91
N LYS A 41 -9.29 -1.12 -15.53
CA LYS A 41 -9.52 -2.56 -15.65
C LYS A 41 -10.30 -3.08 -14.44
N PRO A 42 -11.36 -3.89 -14.65
CA PRO A 42 -12.04 -4.54 -13.52
C PRO A 42 -11.09 -5.53 -12.82
N GLY A 43 -11.28 -5.75 -11.54
CA GLY A 43 -10.50 -6.71 -10.77
C GLY A 43 -9.02 -6.32 -10.53
N TRP A 44 -8.61 -5.10 -10.80
CA TRP A 44 -7.22 -4.64 -10.68
C TRP A 44 -6.63 -4.80 -9.26
N THR A 45 -7.46 -4.86 -8.23
CA THR A 45 -7.03 -5.07 -6.84
C THR A 45 -6.75 -6.53 -6.51
N GLN A 46 -7.34 -7.48 -7.25
CA GLN A 46 -7.19 -8.92 -7.06
C GLN A 46 -6.20 -9.54 -8.07
N SER A 47 -6.12 -8.95 -9.26
CA SER A 47 -5.25 -9.41 -10.35
C SER A 47 -4.36 -8.26 -10.82
N PRO A 48 -3.26 -8.00 -10.10
CA PRO A 48 -2.31 -6.97 -10.50
C PRO A 48 -1.65 -7.33 -11.84
N PHE A 49 -1.20 -6.31 -12.54
CA PHE A 49 -0.52 -6.39 -13.83
C PHE A 49 0.99 -6.48 -13.63
N THR A 50 1.64 -7.23 -14.48
CA THR A 50 3.10 -7.23 -14.64
C THR A 50 3.56 -6.01 -15.45
N VAL A 51 4.86 -5.73 -15.43
CA VAL A 51 5.47 -4.66 -16.25
C VAL A 51 5.19 -4.88 -17.74
N GLU A 52 5.22 -6.14 -18.21
CA GLU A 52 4.99 -6.47 -19.63
C GLU A 52 3.52 -6.26 -20.04
N GLU A 53 2.57 -6.63 -19.20
CA GLU A 53 1.15 -6.36 -19.45
C GLU A 53 0.85 -4.85 -19.46
N ILE A 54 1.50 -4.07 -18.57
CA ILE A 54 1.42 -2.60 -18.60
C ILE A 54 1.98 -2.06 -19.92
N ARG A 55 3.10 -2.61 -20.42
CA ARG A 55 3.68 -2.23 -21.71
C ARG A 55 2.66 -2.39 -22.83
N GLY A 56 2.00 -3.52 -22.91
CA GLY A 56 0.95 -3.77 -23.90
C GLY A 56 -0.20 -2.75 -23.84
N GLU A 57 -0.66 -2.41 -22.63
CA GLU A 57 -1.73 -1.42 -22.44
C GLU A 57 -1.32 -0.01 -22.89
N LEU A 58 -0.04 0.35 -22.72
CA LEU A 58 0.52 1.64 -23.17
C LEU A 58 0.71 1.67 -24.68
N GLU A 59 1.28 0.63 -25.29
CA GLU A 59 1.54 0.52 -26.73
C GLU A 59 0.23 0.54 -27.53
N GLU A 60 -0.84 -0.05 -27.00
CA GLU A 60 -2.17 -0.01 -27.61
C GLU A 60 -2.94 1.28 -27.30
N GLY A 61 -2.34 2.24 -26.60
CA GLY A 61 -2.96 3.53 -26.25
C GLY A 61 -4.15 3.44 -25.31
N ARG A 62 -4.33 2.31 -24.61
CA ARG A 62 -5.42 2.14 -23.63
C ARG A 62 -5.08 2.75 -22.29
N ALA A 63 -3.81 2.72 -21.89
CA ALA A 63 -3.32 3.37 -20.68
C ALA A 63 -2.59 4.66 -20.99
N THR A 64 -2.63 5.61 -20.06
CA THR A 64 -1.88 6.88 -20.09
C THR A 64 -0.95 7.01 -18.88
N GLY A 65 -0.89 6.00 -18.04
CA GLY A 65 -0.04 5.97 -16.84
C GLY A 65 -0.02 4.61 -16.16
N VAL A 66 0.82 4.53 -15.15
CA VAL A 66 1.08 3.33 -14.35
C VAL A 66 0.87 3.63 -12.88
N GLY A 67 0.14 2.78 -12.18
CA GLY A 67 -0.02 2.80 -10.74
C GLY A 67 0.62 1.59 -10.07
N LEU A 68 1.14 1.77 -8.86
CA LEU A 68 1.61 0.70 -7.99
C LEU A 68 0.57 0.43 -6.90
N LEU A 69 0.18 -0.82 -6.74
CA LEU A 69 -0.73 -1.24 -5.69
C LEU A 69 0.00 -1.28 -4.34
N SER A 70 -0.66 -0.77 -3.32
CA SER A 70 -0.22 -0.91 -1.93
C SER A 70 -0.82 -2.16 -1.29
N GLY A 71 -0.15 -2.67 -0.25
CA GLY A 71 -0.58 -3.85 0.49
C GLY A 71 0.51 -4.90 0.61
N GLN A 72 0.14 -6.04 1.15
CA GLN A 72 1.04 -7.19 1.26
C GLN A 72 0.93 -8.05 0.00
N TRP A 73 1.99 -8.07 -0.80
CA TRP A 73 2.08 -8.82 -2.05
C TRP A 73 3.09 -9.97 -1.98
N SER A 74 3.80 -10.11 -0.85
CA SER A 74 4.75 -11.18 -0.59
C SER A 74 4.76 -11.58 0.88
N ASN A 75 5.43 -12.68 1.21
CA ASN A 75 5.63 -13.10 2.60
C ASN A 75 6.68 -12.26 3.35
N GLU A 76 7.41 -11.37 2.66
CA GLU A 76 8.45 -10.53 3.26
C GLU A 76 7.91 -9.23 3.85
N GLY A 77 6.69 -8.85 3.46
CA GLY A 77 6.05 -7.63 3.95
C GLY A 77 5.11 -7.01 2.91
N GLY A 78 4.88 -5.72 3.03
CA GLY A 78 4.01 -4.95 2.15
C GLY A 78 4.60 -3.60 1.76
N LEU A 79 3.97 -2.96 0.78
CA LEU A 79 4.24 -1.59 0.38
C LEU A 79 3.09 -0.68 0.83
N VAL A 80 3.44 0.52 1.24
CA VAL A 80 2.50 1.54 1.70
C VAL A 80 2.80 2.86 1.03
N TRP A 81 1.76 3.56 0.60
CA TRP A 81 1.85 4.94 0.17
C TRP A 81 1.48 5.88 1.31
N VAL A 82 2.34 6.83 1.59
CA VAL A 82 2.07 7.97 2.46
C VAL A 82 1.72 9.14 1.56
N ASP A 83 0.48 9.60 1.60
CA ASP A 83 -0.10 10.57 0.66
C ASP A 83 -0.34 11.91 1.37
N ILE A 84 0.44 12.93 1.01
CA ILE A 84 0.23 14.32 1.39
C ILE A 84 -0.56 14.97 0.25
N ASP A 85 -1.83 15.28 0.51
CA ASP A 85 -2.79 15.76 -0.50
C ASP A 85 -3.02 17.28 -0.43
N GLY A 86 -2.14 18.02 0.25
CA GLY A 86 -2.19 19.47 0.29
C GLY A 86 -1.28 20.08 1.35
N PRO A 87 -1.01 21.39 1.23
CA PRO A 87 -0.06 22.09 2.11
C PRO A 87 -0.51 22.15 3.58
N SER A 88 -1.80 22.00 3.87
CA SER A 88 -2.32 21.99 5.24
C SER A 88 -1.87 20.79 6.08
N ALA A 89 -1.43 19.71 5.43
CA ALA A 89 -0.91 18.54 6.14
C ALA A 89 0.46 18.80 6.78
N ILE A 90 1.31 19.63 6.15
CA ILE A 90 2.71 19.76 6.54
C ILE A 90 2.89 20.25 7.98
N PRO A 91 2.30 21.39 8.42
CA PRO A 91 2.46 21.84 9.80
C PRO A 91 1.96 20.83 10.82
N ALA A 92 0.83 20.16 10.53
CA ALA A 92 0.25 19.18 11.44
C ALA A 92 1.09 17.90 11.55
N LEU A 93 1.77 17.48 10.46
CA LEU A 93 2.70 16.36 10.48
C LEU A 93 3.97 16.71 11.25
N GLU A 94 4.53 17.92 11.04
CA GLU A 94 5.71 18.40 11.75
C GLU A 94 5.45 18.52 13.27
N GLU A 95 4.28 19.02 13.66
CA GLU A 95 3.86 19.06 15.07
C GLU A 95 3.71 17.65 15.65
N LEU A 96 3.02 16.75 14.93
CA LEU A 96 2.75 15.39 15.39
C LEU A 96 4.04 14.57 15.57
N ALA A 97 4.98 14.71 14.65
CA ALA A 97 6.25 13.95 14.64
C ALA A 97 7.41 14.66 15.34
N GLY A 98 7.25 15.96 15.68
CA GLY A 98 8.24 16.72 16.44
C GLY A 98 9.46 17.17 15.63
N GLY A 99 9.34 17.39 14.32
CA GLY A 99 10.43 17.84 13.48
C GLY A 99 10.02 18.26 12.08
N PRO A 100 10.92 18.89 11.30
CA PRO A 100 10.60 19.31 9.94
C PRO A 100 10.38 18.13 9.01
N LEU A 101 9.57 18.32 7.97
CA LEU A 101 9.10 17.26 7.05
C LEU A 101 10.26 16.39 6.52
N ASP A 102 11.36 17.00 6.09
CA ASP A 102 12.51 16.28 5.54
C ASP A 102 13.29 15.45 6.59
N ALA A 103 13.10 15.73 7.89
CA ALA A 103 13.72 14.98 8.97
C ALA A 103 12.82 13.84 9.49
N ILE A 104 11.50 14.02 9.44
CA ILE A 104 10.54 13.03 9.93
C ILE A 104 10.24 11.94 8.90
N PHE A 105 10.50 12.20 7.60
CA PHE A 105 10.36 11.24 6.52
C PHE A 105 11.72 10.90 5.92
N PRO A 106 12.20 9.65 6.02
CA PRO A 106 13.40 9.20 5.30
C PRO A 106 13.27 9.38 3.79
N GLU A 107 14.39 9.67 3.12
CA GLU A 107 14.45 9.71 1.66
C GLU A 107 13.90 8.42 1.06
N THR A 108 12.97 8.54 0.11
CA THR A 108 12.31 7.40 -0.55
C THR A 108 11.79 7.80 -1.92
N LEU A 109 11.33 6.83 -2.72
CA LEU A 109 10.62 7.13 -3.96
C LEU A 109 9.42 8.04 -3.67
N THR A 110 9.51 9.27 -4.15
CA THR A 110 8.51 10.30 -3.91
C THR A 110 7.99 10.87 -5.22
N ILE A 111 6.71 10.70 -5.46
CA ILE A 111 6.00 11.11 -6.65
C ILE A 111 5.15 12.34 -6.36
N SER A 112 5.20 13.32 -7.25
CA SER A 112 4.30 14.48 -7.25
C SER A 112 3.51 14.56 -8.57
N SER A 113 2.32 15.12 -8.49
CA SER A 113 1.54 15.51 -9.67
C SER A 113 1.76 16.97 -10.08
N GLY A 114 2.65 17.70 -9.41
CA GLY A 114 2.88 19.13 -9.65
C GLY A 114 1.88 20.06 -8.96
N LYS A 115 0.87 19.56 -8.28
CA LYS A 115 0.00 20.38 -7.43
C LYS A 115 0.72 20.78 -6.15
N GLU A 116 0.53 22.02 -5.72
CA GLU A 116 1.19 22.59 -4.53
C GLU A 116 0.94 21.73 -3.27
N GLY A 117 2.02 21.42 -2.55
CA GLY A 117 1.98 20.65 -1.30
C GLY A 117 1.53 19.21 -1.45
N ARG A 118 1.40 18.68 -2.68
CA ARG A 118 1.02 17.29 -2.92
C ARG A 118 2.20 16.44 -3.29
N GLN A 119 2.39 15.40 -2.52
CA GLN A 119 3.40 14.38 -2.79
C GLN A 119 3.01 13.04 -2.16
N ARG A 120 3.50 11.97 -2.75
CA ARG A 120 3.27 10.61 -2.30
C ARG A 120 4.58 9.88 -2.16
N MET A 121 4.82 9.33 -0.99
CA MET A 121 6.06 8.67 -0.62
C MET A 121 5.82 7.17 -0.45
N LEU A 122 6.72 6.35 -1.00
CA LEU A 122 6.64 4.89 -0.93
C LEU A 122 7.51 4.35 0.20
N TYR A 123 6.92 3.58 1.10
CA TYR A 123 7.62 2.88 2.17
C TYR A 123 7.32 1.40 2.18
N SER A 124 8.18 0.62 2.83
CA SER A 124 7.92 -0.77 3.15
C SER A 124 7.32 -0.93 4.55
N VAL A 125 6.52 -1.99 4.72
CA VAL A 125 6.02 -2.46 6.02
C VAL A 125 6.51 -3.89 6.19
N PRO A 126 7.48 -4.16 7.09
CA PRO A 126 7.98 -5.50 7.34
C PRO A 126 6.87 -6.45 7.80
N ASN A 127 7.00 -7.74 7.49
CA ASN A 127 5.97 -8.73 7.79
C ASN A 127 5.54 -8.75 9.28
N HIS A 128 6.51 -8.62 10.19
CA HIS A 128 6.22 -8.60 11.64
C HIS A 128 5.44 -7.37 12.10
N LYS A 129 5.38 -6.30 11.28
CA LYS A 129 4.61 -5.07 11.54
C LYS A 129 3.28 -5.01 10.79
N ILE A 130 3.02 -5.94 9.87
CA ILE A 130 1.73 -6.01 9.14
C ILE A 130 0.54 -6.10 10.11
N ALA A 131 0.71 -6.80 11.24
CA ALA A 131 -0.32 -6.93 12.26
C ALA A 131 -0.64 -5.61 13.01
N LEU A 132 0.23 -4.61 12.93
CA LEU A 132 0.00 -3.26 13.47
C LEU A 132 -0.85 -2.40 12.53
N MET A 133 -0.91 -2.78 11.24
CA MET A 133 -1.69 -2.04 10.25
C MET A 133 -3.17 -2.40 10.38
N PRO A 134 -4.06 -1.41 10.50
CA PRO A 134 -5.50 -1.66 10.55
C PRO A 134 -5.99 -2.30 9.25
N ASN A 135 -7.05 -3.08 9.33
CA ASN A 135 -7.67 -3.68 8.15
C ASN A 135 -8.50 -2.64 7.38
N LYS A 136 -7.82 -1.64 6.83
CA LYS A 136 -8.41 -0.54 6.07
C LYS A 136 -7.57 -0.25 4.82
N ALA A 137 -8.27 0.08 3.74
CA ALA A 137 -7.62 0.48 2.49
C ALA A 137 -6.96 1.87 2.60
N THR A 138 -7.61 2.78 3.33
CA THR A 138 -7.12 4.13 3.64
C THR A 138 -7.12 4.32 5.14
N ILE A 139 -5.96 4.70 5.70
CA ILE A 139 -5.74 4.91 7.13
C ILE A 139 -5.61 6.41 7.37
N LYS A 140 -6.41 6.96 8.29
CA LYS A 140 -6.42 8.38 8.66
C LYS A 140 -6.00 8.52 10.12
N ILE A 141 -5.00 9.34 10.38
CA ILE A 141 -4.46 9.57 11.74
C ILE A 141 -4.86 10.92 12.33
N GLY A 142 -5.90 11.54 11.80
CA GLY A 142 -6.42 12.83 12.28
C GLY A 142 -5.73 14.07 11.70
N VAL A 143 -4.76 13.90 10.79
CA VAL A 143 -4.08 14.99 10.07
C VAL A 143 -4.89 15.35 8.81
N PRO A 144 -5.22 16.65 8.58
CA PRO A 144 -5.93 17.08 7.38
C PRO A 144 -5.08 16.87 6.12
N SER A 145 -5.71 16.55 5.00
CA SER A 145 -5.04 16.34 3.70
C SER A 145 -3.87 15.34 3.77
N PHE A 146 -4.02 14.30 4.60
CA PHE A 146 -3.02 13.26 4.79
C PHE A 146 -3.70 11.89 4.90
N GLU A 147 -3.20 10.94 4.13
CA GLU A 147 -3.70 9.57 4.13
C GLU A 147 -2.54 8.57 4.01
N ILE A 148 -2.71 7.41 4.62
CA ILE A 148 -1.82 6.28 4.43
C ILE A 148 -2.61 5.23 3.65
N LEU A 149 -2.17 4.93 2.42
CA LEU A 149 -2.84 4.00 1.53
C LEU A 149 -2.20 2.63 1.70
N PHE A 150 -2.97 1.70 2.24
CA PHE A 150 -2.57 0.32 2.45
C PHE A 150 -3.73 -0.60 2.06
N ARG A 151 -3.47 -1.81 1.58
CA ARG A 151 -4.48 -2.78 1.12
C ARG A 151 -5.38 -2.25 -0.02
N SER A 152 -5.26 -2.86 -1.18
CA SER A 152 -6.14 -2.60 -2.33
C SER A 152 -6.30 -1.13 -2.75
N ARG A 153 -5.24 -0.33 -2.54
CA ARG A 153 -5.12 1.03 -3.07
C ARG A 153 -3.96 1.11 -4.06
N GLN A 154 -3.97 2.12 -4.90
CA GLN A 154 -2.89 2.39 -5.83
C GLN A 154 -2.37 3.82 -5.67
N GLY A 155 -1.08 4.00 -5.91
CA GLY A 155 -0.43 5.28 -6.12
C GLY A 155 0.05 5.38 -7.56
N ALA A 156 -0.28 6.47 -8.26
CA ALA A 156 0.28 6.71 -9.59
C ALA A 156 1.79 6.89 -9.49
N LEU A 157 2.54 6.16 -10.34
CA LEU A 157 3.99 6.21 -10.45
C LEU A 157 4.44 7.17 -11.55
N MET A 158 3.83 7.03 -12.73
CA MET A 158 4.24 7.68 -13.97
C MET A 158 3.04 7.95 -14.87
N GLY A 159 3.22 8.86 -15.83
CA GLY A 159 2.25 9.13 -16.87
C GLY A 159 1.47 10.41 -16.68
N SER A 160 0.39 10.55 -17.43
CA SER A 160 -0.41 11.77 -17.50
C SER A 160 -1.21 12.03 -16.21
N HIS A 161 -1.49 13.31 -15.98
CA HIS A 161 -2.44 13.76 -14.97
C HIS A 161 -3.43 14.74 -15.64
N PRO A 162 -4.75 14.68 -15.36
CA PRO A 162 -5.76 15.45 -16.11
C PRO A 162 -5.65 16.98 -15.95
N GLU A 163 -4.94 17.44 -14.93
CA GLU A 163 -4.90 18.87 -14.58
C GLU A 163 -3.47 19.45 -14.52
N THR A 164 -2.44 18.63 -14.79
CA THR A 164 -1.03 19.04 -14.73
C THR A 164 -0.24 18.38 -15.87
N GLU A 165 1.07 18.66 -15.95
CA GLU A 165 1.94 18.03 -16.95
C GLU A 165 2.16 16.52 -16.74
N GLY A 166 1.71 15.97 -15.60
CA GLY A 166 1.83 14.56 -15.27
C GLY A 166 2.61 14.30 -14.00
N TYR A 167 2.78 13.02 -13.70
CA TYR A 167 3.52 12.58 -12.52
C TYR A 167 5.03 12.63 -12.76
N PHE A 168 5.78 13.00 -11.72
CA PHE A 168 7.25 13.05 -11.73
C PHE A 168 7.82 12.72 -10.36
N THR A 169 9.09 12.31 -10.32
CA THR A 169 9.83 12.11 -9.07
C THR A 169 10.33 13.44 -8.51
N THR A 170 10.24 13.62 -7.20
CA THR A 170 10.71 14.82 -6.53
C THR A 170 12.18 14.68 -6.10
N ARG A 171 12.78 15.78 -5.63
CA ARG A 171 14.14 15.77 -5.05
C ARG A 171 14.29 14.94 -3.78
N HIS A 172 13.17 14.54 -3.15
CA HIS A 172 13.17 13.74 -1.92
C HIS A 172 13.53 12.26 -2.19
N GLY A 173 13.50 11.81 -3.44
CA GLY A 173 14.00 10.52 -3.88
C GLY A 173 13.32 10.04 -5.16
N GLY A 174 14.07 9.29 -5.96
CA GLY A 174 13.66 8.71 -7.22
C GLY A 174 13.59 7.18 -7.17
N PHE A 175 13.66 6.57 -8.35
CA PHE A 175 13.53 5.11 -8.52
C PHE A 175 14.75 4.33 -8.00
N GLU A 176 15.83 4.96 -7.58
CA GLU A 176 16.92 4.32 -6.84
C GLU A 176 16.45 3.64 -5.55
N PHE A 177 15.34 4.09 -4.98
CA PHE A 177 14.69 3.49 -3.81
C PHE A 177 13.68 2.40 -4.14
N ALA A 178 13.32 2.20 -5.42
CA ALA A 178 12.24 1.31 -5.83
C ALA A 178 12.50 -0.17 -5.45
N LYS A 179 13.76 -0.65 -5.59
CA LYS A 179 14.11 -2.04 -5.27
C LYS A 179 14.08 -2.36 -3.77
N ALA A 180 14.33 -1.36 -2.93
CA ALA A 180 14.36 -1.49 -1.49
C ALA A 180 13.84 -0.20 -0.84
N PRO A 181 12.52 0.03 -0.86
CA PRO A 181 11.95 1.17 -0.17
C PRO A 181 12.28 1.09 1.33
N PRO A 182 12.68 2.19 1.96
CA PRO A 182 12.92 2.21 3.38
C PRO A 182 11.66 1.82 4.15
N GLU A 183 11.83 1.37 5.38
CA GLU A 183 10.72 1.09 6.26
C GLU A 183 9.96 2.38 6.61
N MET A 184 8.63 2.28 6.72
CA MET A 184 7.79 3.38 7.19
C MET A 184 8.26 3.86 8.56
N PRO A 185 8.38 5.19 8.79
CA PRO A 185 8.89 5.75 10.04
C PRO A 185 8.13 5.26 11.27
N GLN A 186 8.84 5.00 12.38
CA GLN A 186 8.23 4.47 13.60
C GLN A 186 7.11 5.37 14.15
N TRP A 187 7.28 6.69 14.09
CA TRP A 187 6.26 7.63 14.56
C TRP A 187 4.90 7.48 13.83
N LEU A 188 4.91 7.03 12.57
CA LEU A 188 3.67 6.72 11.85
C LEU A 188 2.97 5.48 12.39
N TYR A 189 3.72 4.41 12.75
CA TYR A 189 3.13 3.25 13.43
C TYR A 189 2.53 3.64 14.78
N ASP A 190 3.21 4.50 15.54
CA ASP A 190 2.74 4.99 16.84
C ASP A 190 1.45 5.82 16.66
N ALA A 191 1.40 6.68 15.64
CA ALA A 191 0.22 7.47 15.30
C ALA A 191 -0.95 6.59 14.81
N ILE A 192 -0.67 5.54 14.03
CA ILE A 192 -1.67 4.55 13.60
C ILE A 192 -2.22 3.80 14.83
N GLU A 193 -1.37 3.32 15.72
CA GLU A 193 -1.81 2.60 16.93
C GLU A 193 -2.67 3.49 17.84
N LYS A 194 -2.32 4.77 17.96
CA LYS A 194 -3.12 5.75 18.70
C LYS A 194 -4.49 5.97 18.06
N ALA A 195 -4.56 6.05 16.72
CA ALA A 195 -5.80 6.24 15.98
C ALA A 195 -6.67 4.96 15.91
N TYR A 196 -6.01 3.79 15.88
CA TYR A 196 -6.63 2.46 15.77
C TYR A 196 -6.06 1.50 16.82
N PRO A 197 -6.39 1.67 18.11
CA PRO A 197 -5.83 0.85 19.17
C PRO A 197 -6.11 -0.65 18.97
N THR A 198 -5.06 -1.44 18.86
CA THR A 198 -5.15 -2.90 18.62
C THR A 198 -5.92 -3.63 19.72
N THR A 199 -5.98 -3.08 20.94
CA THR A 199 -6.74 -3.63 22.08
C THR A 199 -8.25 -3.67 21.86
N LYS A 200 -8.81 -2.83 20.99
CA LYS A 200 -10.23 -2.88 20.63
C LYS A 200 -10.57 -3.97 19.60
N TYR A 201 -9.58 -4.51 18.90
CA TYR A 201 -9.75 -5.45 17.79
C TYR A 201 -9.06 -6.80 17.97
N ARG A 202 -8.22 -6.97 19.01
CA ARG A 202 -7.69 -8.26 19.40
C ARG A 202 -8.59 -8.90 20.44
N LYS A 203 -9.43 -9.85 20.04
CA LYS A 203 -9.72 -10.97 20.93
C LYS A 203 -8.36 -11.63 21.25
N PRO A 204 -8.08 -12.00 22.51
CA PRO A 204 -6.85 -12.73 22.83
C PRO A 204 -6.85 -13.99 21.95
N VAL A 205 -5.87 -14.09 21.08
CA VAL A 205 -5.54 -15.37 20.45
C VAL A 205 -5.03 -16.21 21.61
N THR A 206 -5.90 -17.05 22.15
CA THR A 206 -5.48 -18.13 23.06
C THR A 206 -4.43 -18.92 22.30
N SER A 207 -3.22 -18.89 22.81
CA SER A 207 -2.06 -19.61 22.31
C SER A 207 -2.45 -21.05 21.97
N GLY A 208 -2.48 -21.42 20.70
CA GLY A 208 -2.73 -22.82 20.34
C GLY A 208 -3.05 -23.13 18.88
N LEU A 209 -3.11 -22.16 17.98
CA LEU A 209 -3.30 -22.50 16.56
C LEU A 209 -2.20 -21.85 15.73
N VAL A 210 -1.18 -22.65 15.43
CA VAL A 210 -0.24 -22.43 14.33
C VAL A 210 -1.08 -22.46 13.06
N THR A 211 -1.21 -21.31 12.39
CA THR A 211 -1.83 -21.26 11.05
C THR A 211 -0.89 -21.98 10.09
N GLN A 212 -1.09 -23.26 9.89
CA GLN A 212 -0.55 -23.95 8.72
C GLN A 212 -1.27 -23.35 7.49
N HIS A 213 -0.50 -22.81 6.56
CA HIS A 213 -1.00 -22.47 5.24
C HIS A 213 -1.50 -23.76 4.59
N ILE A 214 -2.82 -23.93 4.52
CA ILE A 214 -3.42 -25.00 3.76
C ILE A 214 -3.35 -24.59 2.29
N ASN A 215 -2.38 -25.17 1.58
CA ASN A 215 -2.43 -25.22 0.12
C ASN A 215 -3.64 -26.11 -0.24
N ILE A 216 -4.76 -25.49 -0.57
CA ILE A 216 -5.92 -26.22 -1.10
C ILE A 216 -5.61 -26.51 -2.58
N SER A 217 -5.00 -27.66 -2.84
CA SER A 217 -5.10 -28.31 -4.14
C SER A 217 -6.46 -28.96 -4.18
N TYR A 218 -7.33 -28.48 -5.06
CA TYR A 218 -8.61 -29.13 -5.34
C TYR A 218 -8.37 -30.50 -6.01
N GLU A 219 -8.38 -31.56 -5.22
CA GLU A 219 -8.69 -32.89 -5.73
C GLU A 219 -10.16 -33.16 -5.43
N GLU A 220 -10.94 -33.39 -6.49
CA GLU A 220 -12.32 -33.82 -6.39
C GLU A 220 -12.40 -35.18 -5.69
N GLY A 221 -13.08 -35.21 -4.54
CA GLY A 221 -13.58 -36.47 -4.00
C GLY A 221 -13.25 -36.81 -2.55
N SER A 222 -13.74 -36.02 -1.58
CA SER A 222 -14.00 -36.59 -0.24
C SER A 222 -15.06 -35.77 0.50
N THR A 223 -16.18 -36.45 0.80
CA THR A 223 -17.28 -35.94 1.62
C THR A 223 -16.85 -35.49 3.03
N TYR A 224 -15.74 -35.99 3.53
CA TYR A 224 -15.19 -35.67 4.86
C TYR A 224 -14.63 -34.25 4.95
N GLN A 225 -14.03 -33.74 3.88
CA GLN A 225 -13.45 -32.38 3.88
C GLN A 225 -14.54 -31.31 3.76
N GLN A 226 -15.67 -31.59 3.14
CA GLN A 226 -16.80 -30.67 3.06
C GLN A 226 -17.47 -30.43 4.42
N GLU A 227 -17.59 -31.46 5.26
CA GLU A 227 -18.18 -31.35 6.60
C GLU A 227 -17.30 -30.55 7.56
N GLU A 228 -15.98 -30.68 7.45
CA GLU A 228 -15.01 -29.94 8.28
C GLU A 228 -15.02 -28.46 7.92
N THR A 229 -15.02 -28.11 6.63
CA THR A 229 -15.11 -26.73 6.14
C THR A 229 -16.43 -26.05 6.50
N VAL A 230 -17.56 -26.79 6.45
CA VAL A 230 -18.88 -26.30 6.86
C VAL A 230 -18.94 -26.06 8.38
N ASN A 231 -18.32 -26.92 9.18
CA ASN A 231 -18.25 -26.74 10.62
C ASN A 231 -17.37 -25.56 11.02
N GLU A 232 -16.24 -25.33 10.36
CA GLU A 232 -15.41 -24.14 10.57
C GLU A 232 -16.17 -22.86 10.20
N ALA A 233 -16.82 -22.82 9.03
CA ALA A 233 -17.64 -21.69 8.62
C ALA A 233 -18.78 -21.41 9.63
N ARG A 234 -19.40 -22.45 10.17
CA ARG A 234 -20.44 -22.32 11.19
C ARG A 234 -19.91 -21.74 12.49
N ILE A 235 -18.73 -22.17 12.95
CA ILE A 235 -18.07 -21.61 14.13
C ILE A 235 -17.74 -20.13 13.92
N TYR A 236 -17.28 -19.74 12.73
CA TYR A 236 -17.03 -18.32 12.41
C TYR A 236 -18.33 -17.51 12.39
N LEU A 237 -19.41 -18.03 11.83
CA LEU A 237 -20.72 -17.37 11.79
C LEU A 237 -21.35 -17.21 13.18
N GLU A 238 -21.21 -18.20 14.06
CA GLU A 238 -21.70 -18.13 15.45
C GLU A 238 -20.95 -17.11 16.31
N HIS A 239 -19.74 -16.69 15.89
CA HIS A 239 -18.93 -15.68 16.56
C HIS A 239 -19.06 -14.27 15.96
N LEU A 240 -19.83 -14.11 14.89
CA LEU A 240 -20.18 -12.78 14.38
C LEU A 240 -21.18 -12.11 15.32
N SER A 241 -20.79 -10.98 15.92
CA SER A 241 -21.72 -10.21 16.72
C SER A 241 -22.85 -9.66 15.86
N THR A 242 -24.04 -9.51 16.46
CA THR A 242 -25.23 -8.95 15.77
C THR A 242 -24.95 -7.53 15.22
N GLU A 243 -24.04 -6.78 15.84
CA GLU A 243 -23.61 -5.44 15.40
C GLU A 243 -22.78 -5.50 14.11
N ARG A 244 -21.98 -6.53 13.90
CA ARG A 244 -21.25 -6.75 12.65
C ARG A 244 -22.14 -7.17 11.48
N ALA A 245 -23.25 -7.83 11.76
CA ALA A 245 -24.21 -8.26 10.75
C ALA A 245 -25.03 -7.08 10.16
N ILE A 246 -24.97 -5.92 10.80
CA ILE A 246 -25.72 -4.71 10.41
C ILE A 246 -24.85 -3.75 9.59
N ASP A 247 -23.51 -3.87 9.64
CA ASP A 247 -22.60 -3.01 8.90
C ASP A 247 -22.31 -3.59 7.50
N TYR A 248 -22.92 -2.98 6.48
CA TYR A 248 -22.81 -3.41 5.08
C TYR A 248 -21.35 -3.41 4.56
N GLU A 249 -20.48 -2.51 5.03
CA GLU A 249 -19.07 -2.50 4.64
C GLU A 249 -18.29 -3.67 5.24
N GLU A 250 -18.65 -4.12 6.45
CA GLU A 250 -18.07 -5.32 7.06
C GLU A 250 -18.57 -6.61 6.36
N TRP A 251 -19.79 -6.63 5.86
CA TRP A 251 -20.33 -7.73 5.05
C TRP A 251 -19.57 -7.94 3.74
N LEU A 252 -19.22 -6.86 3.06
CA LEU A 252 -18.39 -6.91 1.85
C LEU A 252 -16.97 -7.46 2.12
N ALA A 253 -16.43 -7.25 3.31
CA ALA A 253 -15.14 -7.76 3.72
C ALA A 253 -15.12 -9.26 4.01
N VAL A 254 -16.28 -9.88 4.27
CA VAL A 254 -16.42 -11.33 4.54
C VAL A 254 -16.57 -12.14 3.24
N GLY A 255 -16.62 -11.47 2.07
CA GLY A 255 -16.57 -12.19 0.77
C GLY A 255 -17.87 -12.86 0.37
N MET A 256 -19.02 -12.39 0.87
CA MET A 256 -20.33 -12.81 0.37
C MET A 256 -20.76 -11.87 -0.76
N CYS A 257 -20.11 -12.02 -1.92
CA CYS A 257 -20.56 -11.53 -3.23
C CYS A 257 -20.64 -12.70 -4.19
#